data_e4c9c37656add9e9fece9a2831ee5e0f
#
_entry.id   e4c9c37656add9e9fece9a2831ee5e0f
#
_cell.length_a   1.000
_cell.length_b   1.000
_cell.length_c   1.000
_cell.angle_alpha   90.00
_cell.angle_beta   90.00
_cell.angle_gamma   90.00
#
_symmetry.space_group_name_H-M   'P 1'
#
loop_
_entity.id
_entity.type
_entity.pdbx_description
1 polymer ?
#
loop_
_entity_poly.entity_id
_entity_poly.type
_entity_poly.pdbx_seq_one_letter_code
_entity_poly.pdbx_strand_id
1 'polypeptide(L)'
;MRVDRPRAVVSDPAMPHDPVRHLVAEVERLGTRALPYAELHREITDRLRQVLRIDAACWHGLDPDNRLPTTANPVELLANGFLTPQTEMAAARSVLASEYQRPDVNTFAALAGRRLPSAILSETTRGRPERSARYNDFLAPVGPPHEMRTVMVTLERAWGCVVFHRTAASGDFTTESSWPRPAWPNCSAATSPPTRP
;
A
#
# COMPACT_ATOMS: atom_id res chain seq x y z
N MET A 1 2.47 -37.32 -55.80
CA MET A 1 2.07 -37.67 -54.43
C MET A 1 2.96 -36.88 -53.47
N ARG A 2 2.51 -35.71 -53.01
CA ARG A 2 3.26 -34.85 -52.10
C ARG A 2 2.85 -35.23 -50.67
N VAL A 3 3.79 -35.73 -49.91
CA VAL A 3 3.59 -36.04 -48.48
C VAL A 3 3.72 -34.74 -47.68
N ASP A 4 2.62 -34.28 -47.11
CA ASP A 4 2.55 -33.10 -46.23
C ASP A 4 3.17 -33.47 -44.87
N ARG A 5 4.22 -32.76 -44.47
CA ARG A 5 4.86 -32.93 -43.16
C ARG A 5 4.07 -32.11 -42.13
N PRO A 6 3.72 -32.69 -40.99
CA PRO A 6 3.04 -31.94 -39.94
C PRO A 6 3.97 -30.83 -39.39
N ARG A 7 3.43 -29.63 -39.35
CA ARG A 7 4.04 -28.44 -38.75
C ARG A 7 4.28 -28.71 -37.27
N ALA A 8 5.51 -28.63 -36.84
CA ALA A 8 5.88 -28.70 -35.42
C ALA A 8 5.17 -27.56 -34.67
N VAL A 9 4.39 -27.91 -33.65
CA VAL A 9 3.83 -26.99 -32.69
C VAL A 9 5.01 -26.44 -31.90
N VAL A 10 5.38 -25.19 -32.16
CA VAL A 10 6.34 -24.45 -31.37
C VAL A 10 5.70 -24.23 -30.01
N SER A 11 6.17 -24.95 -29.01
CA SER A 11 5.80 -24.69 -27.60
C SER A 11 6.23 -23.27 -27.28
N ASP A 12 5.25 -22.44 -26.93
CA ASP A 12 5.49 -21.07 -26.44
C ASP A 12 6.40 -21.16 -25.21
N PRO A 13 7.57 -20.46 -25.17
CA PRO A 13 8.42 -20.48 -24.00
C PRO A 13 7.62 -19.93 -22.83
N ALA A 14 7.47 -20.73 -21.76
CA ALA A 14 6.78 -20.36 -20.56
C ALA A 14 7.28 -18.98 -20.11
N MET A 15 6.41 -17.98 -20.15
CA MET A 15 6.70 -16.62 -19.70
C MET A 15 7.23 -16.72 -18.26
N PRO A 16 8.37 -16.07 -17.95
CA PRO A 16 8.91 -16.09 -16.59
C PRO A 16 7.81 -15.65 -15.63
N HIS A 17 7.59 -16.42 -14.57
CA HIS A 17 6.62 -16.11 -13.52
C HIS A 17 7.00 -14.76 -12.90
N ASP A 18 6.30 -13.71 -13.30
CA ASP A 18 6.42 -12.40 -12.66
C ASP A 18 5.61 -12.45 -11.34
N PRO A 19 6.27 -12.51 -10.18
CA PRO A 19 5.61 -12.66 -8.89
C PRO A 19 4.65 -11.52 -8.59
N VAL A 20 4.90 -10.36 -9.19
CA VAL A 20 4.06 -9.18 -9.03
C VAL A 20 2.75 -9.30 -9.80
N ARG A 21 2.81 -9.77 -11.05
CA ARG A 21 1.58 -10.01 -11.84
C ARG A 21 0.71 -11.08 -11.19
N HIS A 22 1.34 -12.11 -10.64
CA HIS A 22 0.62 -13.15 -9.91
C HIS A 22 -0.08 -12.58 -8.68
N LEU A 23 0.65 -11.77 -7.88
CA LEU A 23 0.10 -11.09 -6.71
C LEU A 23 -1.09 -10.18 -7.08
N VAL A 24 -0.96 -9.37 -8.13
CA VAL A 24 -2.05 -8.49 -8.60
C VAL A 24 -3.30 -9.31 -8.92
N ALA A 25 -3.16 -10.38 -9.71
CA ALA A 25 -4.27 -11.25 -10.06
C ALA A 25 -4.91 -11.94 -8.84
N GLU A 26 -4.12 -12.26 -7.81
CA GLU A 26 -4.64 -12.81 -6.55
C GLU A 26 -5.43 -11.77 -5.75
N VAL A 27 -4.91 -10.55 -5.64
CA VAL A 27 -5.60 -9.43 -4.96
C VAL A 27 -6.91 -9.08 -5.67
N GLU A 28 -6.91 -9.03 -7.01
CA GLU A 28 -8.14 -8.83 -7.80
C GLU A 28 -9.18 -9.92 -7.52
N ARG A 29 -8.77 -11.18 -7.47
CA ARG A 29 -9.67 -12.30 -7.11
C ARG A 29 -10.22 -12.19 -5.69
N LEU A 30 -9.42 -11.69 -4.73
CA LEU A 30 -9.92 -11.44 -3.39
C LEU A 30 -11.00 -10.35 -3.37
N GLY A 31 -10.84 -9.30 -4.16
CA GLY A 31 -11.82 -8.22 -4.29
C GLY A 31 -13.19 -8.68 -4.81
N THR A 32 -13.26 -9.82 -5.53
CA THR A 32 -14.54 -10.40 -5.99
C THR A 32 -15.22 -11.28 -4.93
N ARG A 33 -14.53 -11.62 -3.85
CA ARG A 33 -15.08 -12.39 -2.74
C ARG A 33 -15.68 -11.42 -1.72
N ALA A 34 -16.92 -11.54 -1.39
CA ALA A 34 -17.59 -10.70 -0.38
C ALA A 34 -17.07 -10.99 1.05
N LEU A 35 -15.76 -10.77 1.26
CA LEU A 35 -15.12 -10.97 2.55
C LEU A 35 -15.41 -9.80 3.49
N PRO A 36 -15.54 -10.05 4.80
CA PRO A 36 -15.49 -9.01 5.80
C PRO A 36 -14.20 -8.18 5.66
N TYR A 37 -14.29 -6.87 5.91
CA TYR A 37 -13.21 -5.92 5.65
C TYR A 37 -11.90 -6.31 6.35
N ALA A 38 -11.95 -6.72 7.62
CA ALA A 38 -10.78 -7.16 8.37
C ALA A 38 -10.15 -8.44 7.79
N GLU A 39 -10.97 -9.36 7.29
CA GLU A 39 -10.49 -10.58 6.66
C GLU A 39 -9.84 -10.29 5.31
N LEU A 40 -10.45 -9.42 4.49
CA LEU A 40 -9.88 -8.97 3.22
C LEU A 40 -8.50 -8.34 3.42
N HIS A 41 -8.35 -7.44 4.41
CA HIS A 41 -7.08 -6.81 4.72
C HIS A 41 -6.01 -7.82 5.12
N ARG A 42 -6.35 -8.78 5.99
CA ARG A 42 -5.43 -9.85 6.38
C ARG A 42 -4.98 -10.67 5.18
N GLU A 43 -5.93 -11.13 4.36
CA GLU A 43 -5.65 -11.92 3.17
C GLU A 43 -4.76 -11.19 2.15
N ILE A 44 -4.98 -9.89 1.96
CA ILE A 44 -4.12 -9.07 1.10
C ILE A 44 -2.73 -8.94 1.71
N THR A 45 -2.63 -8.63 3.01
CA THR A 45 -1.34 -8.46 3.69
C THR A 45 -0.50 -9.74 3.65
N ASP A 46 -1.12 -10.89 3.85
CA ASP A 46 -0.42 -12.19 3.82
C ASP A 46 0.18 -12.48 2.43
N ARG A 47 -0.50 -12.08 1.36
CA ARG A 47 0.05 -12.19 0.00
C ARG A 47 1.15 -11.18 -0.25
N LEU A 48 0.98 -9.95 0.21
CA LEU A 48 2.00 -8.91 0.11
C LEU A 48 3.29 -9.29 0.84
N ARG A 49 3.21 -10.01 1.96
CA ARG A 49 4.38 -10.51 2.70
C ARG A 49 5.26 -11.44 1.89
N GLN A 50 4.71 -12.13 0.89
CA GLN A 50 5.49 -13.03 0.03
C GLN A 50 6.45 -12.25 -0.90
N VAL A 51 6.10 -10.99 -1.21
CA VAL A 51 6.87 -10.12 -2.10
C VAL A 51 7.55 -8.98 -1.33
N LEU A 52 6.83 -8.40 -0.38
CA LEU A 52 7.31 -7.33 0.49
C LEU A 52 7.57 -7.91 1.88
N ARG A 53 8.77 -7.78 2.41
CA ARG A 53 9.06 -8.15 3.80
C ARG A 53 8.34 -7.14 4.71
N ILE A 54 7.15 -7.48 5.18
CA ILE A 54 6.29 -6.64 6.03
C ILE A 54 6.20 -7.30 7.40
N ASP A 55 6.55 -6.57 8.46
CA ASP A 55 6.40 -7.06 9.84
C ASP A 55 5.02 -6.73 10.39
N ALA A 56 4.46 -5.57 10.03
CA ALA A 56 3.08 -5.23 10.36
C ALA A 56 2.46 -4.30 9.31
N ALA A 57 1.13 -4.33 9.21
CA ALA A 57 0.34 -3.43 8.40
C ALA A 57 -0.78 -2.80 9.22
N CYS A 58 -1.06 -1.53 8.96
CA CYS A 58 -2.23 -0.83 9.48
C CYS A 58 -3.06 -0.29 8.31
N TRP A 59 -4.30 -0.74 8.22
CA TRP A 59 -5.20 -0.36 7.15
C TRP A 59 -6.18 0.70 7.63
N HIS A 60 -6.46 1.66 6.76
CA HIS A 60 -7.42 2.73 7.01
C HIS A 60 -8.39 2.84 5.83
N GLY A 61 -9.68 2.95 6.10
CA GLY A 61 -10.65 3.45 5.15
C GLY A 61 -10.59 4.97 5.12
N LEU A 62 -10.76 5.58 3.96
CA LEU A 62 -10.83 7.02 3.79
C LEU A 62 -12.18 7.41 3.22
N ASP A 63 -12.73 8.52 3.69
CA ASP A 63 -13.83 9.19 3.02
C ASP A 63 -13.30 9.79 1.69
N PRO A 64 -13.85 9.40 0.54
CA PRO A 64 -13.32 9.82 -0.74
C PRO A 64 -13.48 11.30 -1.06
N ASP A 65 -14.38 12.01 -0.37
CA ASP A 65 -14.66 13.42 -0.60
C ASP A 65 -13.73 14.33 0.22
N ASN A 66 -13.50 14.00 1.48
CA ASN A 66 -12.69 14.81 2.40
C ASN A 66 -11.36 14.15 2.81
N ARG A 67 -11.15 12.87 2.46
CA ARG A 67 -9.96 12.05 2.76
C ARG A 67 -9.72 11.83 4.26
N LEU A 68 -10.74 12.02 5.09
CA LEU A 68 -10.64 11.69 6.51
C LEU A 68 -10.67 10.19 6.73
N PRO A 69 -9.90 9.65 7.69
CA PRO A 69 -10.01 8.25 8.07
C PRO A 69 -11.39 7.95 8.64
N THR A 70 -12.05 6.95 8.06
CA THR A 70 -13.35 6.46 8.53
C THR A 70 -13.21 5.22 9.38
N THR A 71 -12.15 4.44 9.15
CA THR A 71 -11.83 3.23 9.91
C THR A 71 -10.32 3.10 10.08
N ALA A 72 -9.90 2.37 11.11
CA ALA A 72 -8.52 1.94 11.28
C ALA A 72 -8.52 0.45 11.68
N ASN A 73 -7.57 -0.30 11.15
CA ASN A 73 -7.36 -1.70 11.51
C ASN A 73 -5.90 -1.91 11.93
N PRO A 74 -5.55 -1.66 13.22
CA PRO A 74 -4.21 -1.81 13.76
C PRO A 74 -3.94 -3.23 14.30
N VAL A 75 -4.75 -4.24 13.93
CA VAL A 75 -4.71 -5.58 14.53
C VAL A 75 -3.31 -6.17 14.55
N GLU A 76 -2.55 -5.99 13.47
CA GLU A 76 -1.18 -6.52 13.41
C GLU A 76 -0.20 -5.75 14.29
N LEU A 77 -0.37 -4.45 14.46
CA LEU A 77 0.45 -3.66 15.39
C LEU A 77 0.21 -4.09 16.84
N LEU A 78 -1.04 -4.41 17.18
CA LEU A 78 -1.41 -4.95 18.49
C LEU A 78 -0.88 -6.39 18.67
N ALA A 79 -1.08 -7.26 17.69
CA ALA A 79 -0.67 -8.66 17.74
C ALA A 79 0.85 -8.81 17.86
N ASN A 80 1.62 -7.93 17.23
CA ASN A 80 3.08 -7.93 17.25
C ASN A 80 3.68 -7.12 18.42
N GLY A 81 2.84 -6.60 19.32
CA GLY A 81 3.27 -5.86 20.51
C GLY A 81 3.82 -4.45 20.24
N PHE A 82 3.68 -3.92 19.00
CA PHE A 82 4.05 -2.54 18.70
C PHE A 82 3.08 -1.53 19.31
N LEU A 83 1.83 -1.92 19.48
CA LEU A 83 0.81 -1.20 20.22
C LEU A 83 0.28 -2.03 21.36
N THR A 84 -0.16 -1.35 22.40
CA THR A 84 -0.98 -1.93 23.46
C THR A 84 -2.32 -1.21 23.46
N PRO A 85 -3.38 -1.78 24.07
CA PRO A 85 -4.66 -1.08 24.19
C PRO A 85 -4.53 0.31 24.84
N GLN A 86 -3.53 0.50 25.72
CA GLN A 86 -3.28 1.77 26.41
C GLN A 86 -2.60 2.80 25.50
N THR A 87 -1.77 2.38 24.55
CA THR A 87 -1.02 3.27 23.65
C THR A 87 -1.75 3.49 22.31
N GLU A 88 -2.70 2.65 21.96
CA GLU A 88 -3.44 2.71 20.69
C GLU A 88 -4.13 4.08 20.48
N MET A 89 -4.80 4.59 21.49
CA MET A 89 -5.48 5.91 21.40
C MET A 89 -4.49 7.06 21.24
N ALA A 90 -3.34 7.00 21.92
CA ALA A 90 -2.29 8.00 21.76
C ALA A 90 -1.68 7.95 20.34
N ALA A 91 -1.45 6.75 19.81
CA ALA A 91 -0.98 6.54 18.46
C ALA A 91 -2.00 7.09 17.42
N ALA A 92 -3.28 6.79 17.57
CA ALA A 92 -4.32 7.31 16.69
C ALA A 92 -4.37 8.85 16.69
N ARG A 93 -4.25 9.48 17.85
CA ARG A 93 -4.19 10.96 17.97
C ARG A 93 -2.96 11.53 17.28
N SER A 94 -1.79 10.90 17.45
CA SER A 94 -0.55 11.34 16.80
C SER A 94 -0.65 11.25 15.29
N VAL A 95 -1.21 10.14 14.75
CA VAL A 95 -1.45 9.98 13.32
C VAL A 95 -2.39 11.08 12.80
N LEU A 96 -3.54 11.29 13.44
CA LEU A 96 -4.49 12.33 13.02
C LEU A 96 -3.87 13.74 13.09
N ALA A 97 -3.08 14.03 14.12
CA ALA A 97 -2.39 15.32 14.23
C ALA A 97 -1.40 15.53 13.08
N SER A 98 -0.63 14.50 12.71
CA SER A 98 0.33 14.56 11.60
C SER A 98 -0.33 14.63 10.22
N GLU A 99 -1.56 14.15 10.10
CA GLU A 99 -2.32 14.23 8.84
C GLU A 99 -2.97 15.59 8.63
N TYR A 100 -3.49 16.23 9.69
CA TYR A 100 -4.41 17.36 9.55
C TYR A 100 -4.05 18.61 10.36
N GLN A 101 -3.22 18.51 11.39
CA GLN A 101 -2.96 19.62 12.31
C GLN A 101 -1.55 20.19 12.23
N ARG A 102 -0.59 19.38 11.83
CA ARG A 102 0.82 19.76 11.78
C ARG A 102 1.43 19.38 10.43
N PRO A 103 2.34 20.20 9.89
CA PRO A 103 3.08 19.79 8.69
C PRO A 103 3.86 18.49 8.96
N ASP A 104 3.65 17.49 8.11
CA ASP A 104 4.43 16.26 8.11
C ASP A 104 4.63 15.77 6.67
N VAL A 105 5.56 14.83 6.50
CA VAL A 105 5.85 14.20 5.21
C VAL A 105 4.91 13.01 4.96
N ASN A 106 4.68 12.71 3.69
CA ASN A 106 3.90 11.54 3.25
C ASN A 106 2.49 11.46 3.85
N THR A 107 1.83 12.62 4.05
CA THR A 107 0.42 12.62 4.45
C THR A 107 -0.43 11.92 3.39
N PHE A 108 -1.54 11.31 3.78
CA PHE A 108 -2.43 10.60 2.85
C PHE A 108 -2.94 11.53 1.76
N ALA A 109 -3.26 12.77 2.12
CA ALA A 109 -3.70 13.78 1.15
C ALA A 109 -2.62 14.11 0.11
N ALA A 110 -1.35 14.25 0.56
CA ALA A 110 -0.23 14.50 -0.34
C ALA A 110 0.09 13.30 -1.24
N LEU A 111 -0.02 12.08 -0.70
CA LEU A 111 0.20 10.86 -1.47
C LEU A 111 -0.90 10.63 -2.50
N ALA A 112 -2.16 10.89 -2.15
CA ALA A 112 -3.30 10.72 -3.06
C ALA A 112 -3.17 11.56 -4.34
N GLY A 113 -2.46 12.70 -4.28
CA GLY A 113 -2.21 13.56 -5.44
C GLY A 113 -1.01 13.16 -6.30
N ARG A 114 -0.27 12.10 -5.93
CA ARG A 114 0.92 11.66 -6.67
C ARG A 114 0.56 10.64 -7.75
N ARG A 115 1.30 10.64 -8.85
CA ARG A 115 1.21 9.58 -9.87
C ARG A 115 1.51 8.19 -9.29
N LEU A 116 2.44 8.08 -8.36
CA LEU A 116 2.68 6.91 -7.53
C LEU A 116 2.27 7.27 -6.11
N PRO A 117 1.09 6.83 -5.64
CA PRO A 117 0.55 7.22 -4.34
C PRO A 117 1.17 6.40 -3.19
N SER A 118 2.48 6.21 -3.25
CA SER A 118 3.27 5.48 -2.26
C SER A 118 4.55 6.24 -1.95
N ALA A 119 5.03 6.12 -0.71
CA ALA A 119 6.32 6.69 -0.30
C ALA A 119 6.91 5.97 0.91
N ILE A 120 8.25 5.91 0.92
CA ILE A 120 9.05 5.41 2.02
C ILE A 120 9.50 6.60 2.87
N LEU A 121 9.41 6.47 4.19
CA LEU A 121 9.72 7.55 5.12
C LEU A 121 11.18 8.00 5.00
N SER A 122 12.13 7.07 4.99
CA SER A 122 13.56 7.36 4.91
C SER A 122 13.94 8.04 3.59
N GLU A 123 13.35 7.63 2.47
CA GLU A 123 13.60 8.28 1.17
C GLU A 123 13.12 9.74 1.19
N THR A 124 11.88 9.98 1.65
CA THR A 124 11.31 11.32 1.71
C THR A 124 12.08 12.23 2.66
N THR A 125 12.56 11.69 3.76
CA THR A 125 13.34 12.44 4.76
C THR A 125 14.84 12.47 4.47
N ARG A 126 15.29 11.80 3.40
CA ARG A 126 16.72 11.66 3.02
C ARG A 126 17.55 11.06 4.15
N GLY A 127 17.09 9.93 4.68
CA GLY A 127 17.73 9.19 5.77
C GLY A 127 17.67 9.87 7.14
N ARG A 128 16.83 10.89 7.29
CA ARG A 128 16.60 11.61 8.55
C ARG A 128 15.14 11.53 8.99
N PRO A 129 14.67 10.35 9.48
CA PRO A 129 13.28 10.12 9.82
C PRO A 129 12.77 11.06 10.93
N GLU A 130 13.66 11.60 11.76
CA GLU A 130 13.35 12.59 12.78
C GLU A 130 12.76 13.90 12.23
N ARG A 131 12.79 14.12 10.92
CA ARG A 131 12.11 15.24 10.26
C ARG A 131 10.60 15.06 10.19
N SER A 132 10.11 13.86 10.44
CA SER A 132 8.68 13.55 10.52
C SER A 132 8.22 13.70 11.98
N ALA A 133 7.17 14.49 12.18
CA ALA A 133 6.54 14.64 13.49
C ALA A 133 5.99 13.30 13.98
N ARG A 134 5.36 12.54 13.09
CA ARG A 134 4.83 11.21 13.36
C ARG A 134 5.92 10.22 13.78
N TYR A 135 7.09 10.29 13.16
CA TYR A 135 8.22 9.46 13.56
C TYR A 135 8.60 9.73 15.02
N ASN A 136 8.76 10.99 15.39
CA ASN A 136 9.19 11.37 16.73
C ASN A 136 8.14 11.05 17.79
N ASP A 137 6.87 11.28 17.49
CA ASP A 137 5.77 11.15 18.44
C ASP A 137 5.29 9.70 18.61
N PHE A 138 5.47 8.87 17.59
CA PHE A 138 4.90 7.53 17.56
C PHE A 138 5.90 6.44 17.16
N LEU A 139 6.54 6.51 15.98
CA LEU A 139 7.33 5.38 15.49
C LEU A 139 8.58 5.15 16.33
N ALA A 140 9.33 6.19 16.65
CA ALA A 140 10.56 6.07 17.45
C ALA A 140 10.30 5.59 18.89
N PRO A 141 9.26 6.08 19.61
CA PRO A 141 8.99 5.64 20.98
C PRO A 141 8.42 4.23 21.12
N VAL A 142 7.60 3.76 20.18
CA VAL A 142 6.78 2.56 20.39
C VAL A 142 6.77 1.59 19.23
N GLY A 143 7.26 2.00 18.08
CA GLY A 143 7.00 1.28 16.85
C GLY A 143 8.23 0.81 16.10
N PRO A 144 7.94 0.09 15.02
CA PRO A 144 8.94 -0.25 14.02
C PRO A 144 9.40 1.02 13.31
N PRO A 145 10.73 1.26 13.22
CA PRO A 145 11.28 2.54 12.76
C PRO A 145 11.09 2.78 11.24
N HIS A 146 10.80 1.75 10.48
CA HIS A 146 10.69 1.85 9.04
C HIS A 146 9.24 1.82 8.59
N GLU A 147 8.87 2.80 7.80
CA GLU A 147 7.49 3.01 7.35
C GLU A 147 7.43 3.21 5.83
N MET A 148 6.50 2.51 5.20
CA MET A 148 6.05 2.77 3.83
C MET A 148 4.54 2.99 3.83
N ARG A 149 4.08 4.06 3.18
CA ARG A 149 2.67 4.41 3.06
C ARG A 149 2.20 4.29 1.63
N THR A 150 1.01 3.78 1.44
CA THR A 150 0.35 3.68 0.14
C THR A 150 -1.11 4.08 0.25
N VAL A 151 -1.58 4.93 -0.67
CA VAL A 151 -2.98 5.34 -0.77
C VAL A 151 -3.62 4.65 -1.97
N MET A 152 -4.80 4.11 -1.77
CA MET A 152 -5.59 3.46 -2.82
C MET A 152 -6.46 4.51 -3.50
N VAL A 153 -6.08 4.86 -4.74
CA VAL A 153 -6.77 5.87 -5.55
C VAL A 153 -7.42 5.21 -6.76
N THR A 154 -8.70 5.46 -6.94
CA THR A 154 -9.47 5.04 -8.12
C THR A 154 -10.37 6.18 -8.54
N LEU A 155 -10.38 6.51 -9.85
CA LEU A 155 -11.16 7.62 -10.39
C LEU A 155 -10.90 8.96 -9.64
N GLU A 156 -9.62 9.24 -9.38
CA GLU A 156 -9.14 10.43 -8.67
C GLU A 156 -9.61 10.56 -7.20
N ARG A 157 -10.23 9.52 -6.66
CA ARG A 157 -10.73 9.48 -5.28
C ARG A 157 -9.90 8.52 -4.44
N ALA A 158 -9.55 8.94 -3.23
CA ALA A 158 -8.84 8.11 -2.26
C ALA A 158 -9.85 7.35 -1.39
N TRP A 159 -9.84 6.01 -1.47
CA TRP A 159 -10.78 5.14 -0.76
C TRP A 159 -10.21 4.53 0.50
N GLY A 160 -8.91 4.48 0.60
CA GLY A 160 -8.23 3.92 1.74
C GLY A 160 -6.72 4.08 1.64
N CYS A 161 -6.04 3.68 2.69
CA CYS A 161 -4.59 3.62 2.70
C CYS A 161 -4.11 2.47 3.57
N VAL A 162 -2.88 2.08 3.33
CA VAL A 162 -2.17 1.11 4.15
C VAL A 162 -0.81 1.68 4.54
N VAL A 163 -0.46 1.47 5.79
CA VAL A 163 0.85 1.78 6.34
C VAL A 163 1.54 0.47 6.64
N PHE A 164 2.63 0.21 5.96
CA PHE A 164 3.49 -0.96 6.18
C PHE A 164 4.64 -0.58 7.09
N HIS A 165 4.97 -1.48 7.98
CA HIS A 165 6.02 -1.31 8.96
C HIS A 165 7.05 -2.43 8.89
N ARG A 166 8.32 -2.08 9.15
CA ARG A 166 9.41 -3.02 9.37
C ARG A 166 10.16 -2.67 10.66
N THR A 167 10.60 -3.72 11.32
CA THR A 167 11.51 -3.60 12.48
C THR A 167 12.91 -3.21 12.04
N ALA A 168 13.73 -2.78 12.96
CA ALA A 168 15.16 -2.55 12.70
C ALA A 168 15.87 -3.84 12.21
N ALA A 169 15.44 -5.01 12.69
CA ALA A 169 16.00 -6.30 12.27
C ALA A 169 15.66 -6.65 10.82
N SER A 170 14.48 -6.27 10.34
CA SER A 170 14.05 -6.48 8.95
C SER A 170 14.66 -5.49 7.97
N GLY A 171 15.25 -4.40 8.49
CA GLY A 171 15.81 -3.31 7.70
C GLY A 171 14.76 -2.45 7.01
N ASP A 172 15.23 -1.39 6.36
CA ASP A 172 14.36 -0.41 5.74
C ASP A 172 13.72 -0.92 4.41
N PHE A 173 12.66 -0.26 4.00
CA PHE A 173 12.13 -0.40 2.65
C PHE A 173 13.09 0.24 1.65
N THR A 174 13.18 -0.34 0.46
CA THR A 174 13.96 0.22 -0.65
C THR A 174 13.04 0.50 -1.82
N THR A 175 13.49 1.32 -2.77
CA THR A 175 12.76 1.59 -4.01
C THR A 175 12.47 0.32 -4.80
N GLU A 176 13.32 -0.71 -4.68
CA GLU A 176 13.12 -2.03 -5.28
C GLU A 176 12.06 -2.85 -4.52
N SER A 177 11.93 -2.63 -3.21
CA SER A 177 10.87 -3.19 -2.37
C SER A 177 9.64 -2.29 -2.27
N SER A 178 9.74 -1.04 -2.72
CA SER A 178 8.57 -0.22 -2.99
C SER A 178 7.79 -0.87 -4.12
N TRP A 179 6.47 -0.83 -4.01
CA TRP A 179 5.51 -1.42 -4.94
C TRP A 179 6.06 -1.46 -6.37
N PRO A 180 6.23 -2.64 -6.98
CA PRO A 180 6.69 -2.73 -8.36
C PRO A 180 5.78 -1.83 -9.18
N ARG A 181 6.37 -1.02 -10.06
CA ARG A 181 5.62 -0.09 -10.90
C ARG A 181 4.40 -0.82 -11.44
N PRO A 182 3.19 -0.45 -11.06
CA PRO A 182 2.04 -1.21 -11.44
C PRO A 182 2.00 -1.30 -12.93
N ALA A 183 1.93 -2.51 -13.45
CA ALA A 183 1.33 -2.77 -14.75
C ALA A 183 -0.20 -2.58 -14.62
N TRP A 184 -0.62 -1.47 -13.98
CA TRP A 184 -2.00 -1.06 -14.10
C TRP A 184 -2.19 -0.71 -15.57
N PRO A 185 -3.13 -1.37 -16.29
CA PRO A 185 -3.49 -0.93 -17.61
C PRO A 185 -3.85 0.56 -17.48
N ASN A 186 -3.22 1.39 -18.31
CA ASN A 186 -3.42 2.83 -18.33
C ASN A 186 -4.94 3.13 -18.26
N CYS A 187 -5.44 3.52 -17.10
CA CYS A 187 -6.74 4.17 -16.99
C CYS A 187 -6.72 5.59 -17.58
N SER A 188 -5.73 5.91 -18.42
CA SER A 188 -5.58 7.19 -19.12
C SER A 188 -6.37 7.26 -20.44
N ALA A 189 -7.26 6.32 -20.73
CA ALA A 189 -8.13 6.37 -21.93
C ALA A 189 -9.61 6.45 -21.54
N ALA A 190 -9.96 7.31 -20.60
CA ALA A 190 -11.35 7.74 -20.43
C ALA A 190 -11.49 9.16 -21.01
N THR A 191 -11.78 9.19 -22.34
CA THR A 191 -12.61 10.15 -23.08
C THR A 191 -13.05 11.39 -22.28
N SER A 192 -12.69 12.55 -22.83
CA SER A 192 -13.27 13.84 -22.52
C SER A 192 -14.80 13.75 -22.36
N PRO A 193 -15.39 14.39 -21.34
CA PRO A 193 -16.83 14.42 -21.22
C PRO A 193 -17.44 15.11 -22.44
N PRO A 194 -18.61 14.66 -22.92
CA PRO A 194 -19.29 15.32 -24.01
C PRO A 194 -19.63 16.75 -23.62
N THR A 195 -19.21 17.71 -24.44
CA THR A 195 -19.66 19.10 -24.38
C THR A 195 -21.18 19.10 -24.46
N ARG A 196 -21.83 19.59 -23.43
CA ARG A 196 -23.28 19.89 -23.46
C ARG A 196 -23.57 21.00 -24.44
N PRO A 197 -24.67 20.87 -25.19
CA PRO A 197 -25.16 21.93 -26.07
C PRO A 197 -25.67 23.16 -25.30
#